data_ecbedd5696e9e1960cb240191173858e
#
_entry.id   ecbedd5696e9e1960cb240191173858e
#
_cell.length_a   1.000
_cell.length_b   1.000
_cell.length_c   1.000
_cell.angle_alpha   90.00
_cell.angle_beta   90.00
_cell.angle_gamma   90.00
#
_symmetry.space_group_name_H-M   'P 1'
#
loop_
_entity.id
_entity.type
_entity.pdbx_description
1 polymer ?
#
loop_
_entity_poly.entity_id
_entity_poly.type
_entity_poly.pdbx_seq_one_letter_code
_entity_poly.pdbx_strand_id
1 'polypeptide(L)'
;MKFTLPENAVIDPILAPLAPLAPQPMHAPDGFFSPWLSLLGWVVVVGLIAFAIRHTREQLGERQIPLMGIIAAAIFAGQMLNFTIPGGTSGHLLGGALAAIILGPWAAVLVMTAVVATQALLFQDGGLLVMGLNIVNMGIITSFVGYFVYQALKKVNQSKPMMLGSAFVAAWTSVTYCTAPRV
;
A
#
# COMPACT_ATOMS: atom_id res chain seq x y z
N MET A 1 9.59 3.41 -20.83
CA MET A 1 8.50 3.80 -21.73
C MET A 1 8.16 5.26 -21.41
N LYS A 2 8.50 6.21 -22.29
CA LYS A 2 8.18 7.63 -22.08
C LYS A 2 6.67 7.78 -22.21
N PHE A 3 6.00 8.23 -21.16
CA PHE A 3 4.62 8.66 -21.22
C PHE A 3 4.59 9.97 -22.03
N THR A 4 4.40 9.84 -23.34
CA THR A 4 4.11 11.00 -24.18
C THR A 4 2.62 11.25 -24.04
N LEU A 5 2.28 12.39 -23.42
CA LEU A 5 0.94 12.95 -23.53
C LEU A 5 0.56 12.99 -25.02
N PRO A 6 -0.70 12.71 -25.38
CA PRO A 6 -1.14 12.88 -26.76
C PRO A 6 -0.85 14.32 -27.20
N GLU A 7 -0.28 14.45 -28.39
CA GLU A 7 0.21 15.72 -28.97
C GLU A 7 -0.86 16.82 -29.06
N ASN A 8 -2.11 16.51 -28.74
CA ASN A 8 -3.28 17.38 -28.79
C ASN A 8 -3.82 17.78 -27.40
N ALA A 9 -3.15 17.40 -26.32
CA ALA A 9 -3.47 17.95 -25.01
C ALA A 9 -2.92 19.39 -24.95
N VAL A 10 -3.65 20.32 -25.53
CA VAL A 10 -3.43 21.78 -25.35
C VAL A 10 -3.72 22.05 -23.87
N ILE A 11 -2.70 21.83 -23.03
CA ILE A 11 -2.76 22.32 -21.65
C ILE A 11 -2.83 23.82 -21.76
N ASP A 12 -3.97 24.41 -21.38
CA ASP A 12 -4.15 25.84 -21.31
C ASP A 12 -2.91 26.44 -20.62
N PRO A 13 -2.20 27.39 -21.27
CA PRO A 13 -1.00 28.00 -20.70
C PRO A 13 -1.21 28.57 -19.28
N ILE A 14 -2.46 28.89 -18.94
CA ILE A 14 -2.87 29.34 -17.59
C ILE A 14 -2.84 28.20 -16.59
N LEU A 15 -3.14 26.96 -17.00
CA LEU A 15 -3.18 25.78 -16.13
C LEU A 15 -1.84 25.03 -16.07
N ALA A 16 -0.93 25.28 -17.01
CA ALA A 16 0.39 24.65 -17.04
C ALA A 16 1.19 24.81 -15.73
N PRO A 17 1.19 25.98 -15.05
CA PRO A 17 1.85 26.13 -13.75
C PRO A 17 1.20 25.32 -12.63
N LEU A 18 -0.07 24.92 -12.80
CA LEU A 18 -0.82 24.13 -11.81
C LEU A 18 -0.72 22.62 -12.06
N ALA A 19 -0.18 22.21 -13.20
CA ALA A 19 0.01 20.78 -13.53
C ALA A 19 0.79 19.98 -12.46
N PRO A 20 1.82 20.54 -11.79
CA PRO A 20 2.48 19.87 -10.67
C PRO A 20 1.60 19.68 -9.42
N LEU A 21 0.51 20.46 -9.33
CA LEU A 21 -0.45 20.40 -8.22
C LEU A 21 -1.61 19.44 -8.51
N ALA A 22 -1.70 18.92 -9.75
CA ALA A 22 -2.70 17.92 -10.08
C ALA A 22 -2.49 16.66 -9.23
N PRO A 23 -3.58 16.04 -8.70
CA PRO A 23 -3.47 14.80 -7.96
C PRO A 23 -2.74 13.75 -8.79
N GLN A 24 -1.59 13.31 -8.32
CA GLN A 24 -0.85 12.23 -8.97
C GLN A 24 -1.40 10.90 -8.47
N PRO A 25 -1.61 9.92 -9.37
CA PRO A 25 -2.07 8.59 -8.93
C PRO A 25 -1.05 8.00 -7.96
N MET A 26 -1.53 7.52 -6.81
CA MET A 26 -0.69 6.93 -5.76
C MET A 26 -0.36 5.47 -6.05
N HIS A 27 -1.16 4.84 -6.90
CA HIS A 27 -1.03 3.44 -7.31
C HIS A 27 -0.66 3.34 -8.78
N ALA A 28 -0.08 2.21 -9.17
CA ALA A 28 0.20 1.96 -10.58
C ALA A 28 -1.10 2.00 -11.41
N PRO A 29 -1.17 2.83 -12.45
CA PRO A 29 -2.34 2.90 -13.33
C PRO A 29 -2.37 1.72 -14.31
N ASP A 30 -3.53 1.48 -14.92
CA ASP A 30 -3.67 0.50 -15.98
C ASP A 30 -2.77 0.84 -17.18
N GLY A 31 -2.16 -0.18 -17.77
CA GLY A 31 -1.20 -0.03 -18.86
C GLY A 31 0.25 0.19 -18.41
N PHE A 32 0.52 0.39 -17.11
CA PHE A 32 1.88 0.51 -16.59
C PHE A 32 2.65 -0.83 -16.65
N PHE A 33 1.96 -1.93 -16.39
CA PHE A 33 2.52 -3.28 -16.49
C PHE A 33 1.91 -4.04 -17.68
N SER A 34 2.63 -5.05 -18.18
CA SER A 34 2.10 -5.93 -19.21
C SER A 34 0.87 -6.70 -18.73
N PRO A 35 -0.09 -7.03 -19.60
CA PRO A 35 -1.29 -7.79 -19.23
C PRO A 35 -0.99 -9.12 -18.52
N TRP A 36 0.06 -9.82 -18.95
CA TRP A 36 0.51 -11.06 -18.33
C TRP A 36 0.93 -10.88 -16.86
N LEU A 37 1.68 -9.82 -16.58
CA LEU A 37 2.13 -9.53 -15.21
C LEU A 37 0.95 -9.16 -14.33
N SER A 38 0.00 -8.40 -14.86
CA SER A 38 -1.23 -8.04 -14.16
C SER A 38 -2.07 -9.27 -13.81
N LEU A 39 -2.21 -10.21 -14.76
CA LEU A 39 -2.89 -11.49 -14.53
C LEU A 39 -2.18 -12.32 -13.46
N LEU A 40 -0.86 -12.43 -13.53
CA LEU A 40 -0.07 -13.11 -12.50
C LEU A 40 -0.27 -12.46 -11.12
N GLY A 41 -0.30 -11.14 -11.04
CA GLY A 41 -0.59 -10.40 -9.81
C GLY A 41 -1.95 -10.79 -9.21
N TRP A 42 -2.98 -10.91 -10.04
CA TRP A 42 -4.30 -11.34 -9.61
C TRP A 42 -4.32 -12.79 -9.09
N VAL A 43 -3.68 -13.72 -9.80
CA VAL A 43 -3.58 -15.12 -9.36
C VAL A 43 -2.91 -15.22 -8.00
N VAL A 44 -1.78 -14.51 -7.83
CA VAL A 44 -1.04 -14.49 -6.55
C VAL A 44 -1.91 -13.90 -5.44
N VAL A 45 -2.54 -12.76 -5.67
CA VAL A 45 -3.37 -12.09 -4.66
C VAL A 45 -4.56 -12.93 -4.24
N VAL A 46 -5.30 -13.51 -5.19
CA VAL A 46 -6.46 -14.36 -4.87
C VAL A 46 -6.03 -15.55 -4.03
N GLY A 47 -4.91 -16.21 -4.38
CA GLY A 47 -4.36 -17.31 -3.60
C GLY A 47 -3.96 -16.89 -2.18
N LEU A 48 -3.27 -15.77 -2.04
CA LEU A 48 -2.82 -15.26 -0.74
C LEU A 48 -3.97 -14.76 0.13
N ILE A 49 -4.99 -14.11 -0.46
CA ILE A 49 -6.20 -13.70 0.27
C ILE A 49 -6.95 -14.94 0.77
N ALA A 50 -7.15 -15.95 -0.07
CA ALA A 50 -7.81 -17.19 0.33
C ALA A 50 -7.07 -17.87 1.49
N PHE A 51 -5.74 -17.89 1.42
CA PHE A 51 -4.90 -18.39 2.51
C PHE A 51 -5.02 -17.53 3.78
N ALA A 52 -4.95 -16.21 3.64
CA ALA A 52 -5.09 -15.27 4.75
C ALA A 52 -6.44 -15.43 5.47
N ILE A 53 -7.53 -15.54 4.72
CA ILE A 53 -8.86 -15.77 5.28
C ILE A 53 -8.90 -17.09 6.10
N ARG A 54 -8.37 -18.17 5.54
CA ARG A 54 -8.34 -19.47 6.24
C ARG A 54 -7.51 -19.39 7.51
N HIS A 55 -6.31 -18.80 7.42
CA HIS A 55 -5.39 -18.70 8.55
C HIS A 55 -5.91 -17.77 9.65
N THR A 56 -6.57 -16.68 9.29
CA THR A 56 -7.08 -15.69 10.24
C THR A 56 -8.42 -16.10 10.84
N ARG A 57 -9.24 -16.87 10.13
CA ARG A 57 -10.59 -17.26 10.57
C ARG A 57 -10.60 -17.95 11.96
N GLU A 58 -9.59 -18.75 12.25
CA GLU A 58 -9.45 -19.45 13.52
C GLU A 58 -8.88 -18.57 14.64
N GLN A 59 -8.19 -17.50 14.27
CA GLN A 59 -7.50 -16.59 15.18
C GLN A 59 -8.30 -15.33 15.51
N LEU A 60 -9.20 -14.93 14.59
CA LEU A 60 -10.01 -13.73 14.75
C LEU A 60 -11.16 -13.97 15.74
N GLY A 61 -11.02 -13.41 16.93
CA GLY A 61 -12.12 -13.27 17.87
C GLY A 61 -13.08 -12.15 17.43
N GLU A 62 -14.30 -12.15 17.98
CA GLU A 62 -15.35 -11.16 17.68
C GLU A 62 -14.90 -9.68 17.84
N ARG A 63 -13.91 -9.43 18.71
CA ARG A 63 -13.34 -8.09 18.94
C ARG A 63 -12.33 -7.64 17.86
N GLN A 64 -11.74 -8.57 17.13
CA GLN A 64 -10.70 -8.25 16.16
C GLN A 64 -11.29 -7.75 14.83
N ILE A 65 -12.47 -8.20 14.46
CA ILE A 65 -13.14 -7.77 13.22
C ILE A 65 -13.44 -6.25 13.23
N PRO A 66 -14.08 -5.68 14.26
CA PRO A 66 -14.25 -4.23 14.36
C PRO A 66 -12.93 -3.47 14.39
N LEU A 67 -11.90 -4.00 15.07
CA LEU A 67 -10.58 -3.39 15.11
C LEU A 67 -9.94 -3.34 13.72
N MET A 68 -10.05 -4.40 12.92
CA MET A 68 -9.60 -4.40 11.52
C MET A 68 -10.29 -3.29 10.71
N GLY A 69 -11.59 -3.09 10.89
CA GLY A 69 -12.36 -2.02 10.23
C GLY A 69 -11.86 -0.63 10.62
N ILE A 70 -11.62 -0.39 11.91
CA ILE A 70 -11.09 0.88 12.41
C ILE A 70 -9.70 1.16 11.84
N ILE A 71 -8.82 0.15 11.84
CA ILE A 71 -7.46 0.28 11.29
C ILE A 71 -7.51 0.50 9.78
N ALA A 72 -8.38 -0.20 9.06
CA ALA A 72 -8.59 0.03 7.62
C ALA A 72 -9.01 1.47 7.34
N ALA A 73 -9.99 2.00 8.08
CA ALA A 73 -10.46 3.36 7.93
C ALA A 73 -9.37 4.40 8.26
N ALA A 74 -8.61 4.18 9.33
CA ALA A 74 -7.51 5.07 9.72
C ALA A 74 -6.38 5.07 8.67
N ILE A 75 -6.01 3.90 8.14
CA ILE A 75 -5.01 3.79 7.07
C ILE A 75 -5.52 4.45 5.79
N PHE A 76 -6.76 4.19 5.41
CA PHE A 76 -7.39 4.81 4.24
C PHE A 76 -7.35 6.34 4.36
N ALA A 77 -7.80 6.91 5.48
CA ALA A 77 -7.74 8.34 5.71
C ALA A 77 -6.30 8.90 5.67
N GLY A 78 -5.35 8.19 6.27
CA GLY A 78 -3.94 8.57 6.24
C GLY A 78 -3.30 8.49 4.83
N GLN A 79 -3.73 7.57 4.01
CA GLN A 79 -3.29 7.44 2.61
C GLN A 79 -3.86 8.54 1.71
N MET A 80 -5.04 9.07 2.02
CA MET A 80 -5.62 10.20 1.29
C MET A 80 -4.83 11.52 1.50
N LEU A 81 -3.99 11.59 2.55
CA LEU A 81 -3.07 12.70 2.75
C LEU A 81 -1.83 12.49 1.87
N ASN A 82 -1.89 13.05 0.68
CA ASN A 82 -0.81 12.96 -0.29
C ASN A 82 0.05 14.23 -0.28
N PHE A 83 1.37 14.05 -0.23
CA PHE A 83 2.33 15.14 -0.26
C PHE A 83 3.11 15.10 -1.56
N THR A 84 3.05 16.19 -2.33
CA THR A 84 3.86 16.33 -3.53
C THR A 84 5.33 16.51 -3.15
N ILE A 85 6.19 15.62 -3.65
CA ILE A 85 7.64 15.70 -3.44
C ILE A 85 8.26 16.32 -4.70
N PRO A 86 9.19 17.31 -4.56
CA PRO A 86 9.92 17.84 -5.71
C PRO A 86 10.58 16.73 -6.53
N GLY A 87 10.38 16.73 -7.84
CA GLY A 87 10.86 15.69 -8.74
C GLY A 87 9.76 14.83 -9.36
N GLY A 88 8.46 15.16 -9.12
CA GLY A 88 7.32 14.50 -9.79
C GLY A 88 6.89 13.19 -9.14
N THR A 89 7.25 12.98 -7.86
CA THR A 89 6.77 11.87 -7.04
C THR A 89 5.84 12.37 -5.95
N SER A 90 5.00 11.49 -5.44
CA SER A 90 4.16 11.75 -4.28
C SER A 90 4.50 10.81 -3.14
N GLY A 91 4.42 11.33 -1.91
CA GLY A 91 4.59 10.57 -0.68
C GLY A 91 3.29 10.43 0.07
N HIS A 92 2.97 9.22 0.49
CA HIS A 92 1.80 8.93 1.32
C HIS A 92 2.09 7.82 2.33
N LEU A 93 1.22 7.69 3.33
CA LEU A 93 1.29 6.58 4.29
C LEU A 93 1.03 5.26 3.56
N LEU A 94 1.85 4.22 3.78
CA LEU A 94 1.56 2.88 3.26
C LEU A 94 0.64 2.08 4.20
N GLY A 95 0.87 2.13 5.48
CA GLY A 95 0.00 1.53 6.51
C GLY A 95 0.16 0.03 6.73
N GLY A 96 0.70 -0.73 5.77
CA GLY A 96 0.81 -2.18 5.87
C GLY A 96 1.62 -2.65 7.09
N ALA A 97 2.76 -2.02 7.37
CA ALA A 97 3.56 -2.31 8.56
C ALA A 97 2.79 -2.02 9.86
N LEU A 98 2.06 -0.90 9.92
CA LEU A 98 1.23 -0.53 11.08
C LEU A 98 0.15 -1.59 11.34
N ALA A 99 -0.61 -1.96 10.31
CA ALA A 99 -1.62 -3.00 10.41
C ALA A 99 -1.02 -4.32 10.87
N ALA A 100 0.15 -4.70 10.33
CA ALA A 100 0.80 -5.97 10.63
C ALA A 100 1.35 -6.04 12.06
N ILE A 101 1.84 -4.91 12.60
CA ILE A 101 2.31 -4.83 13.99
C ILE A 101 1.15 -5.00 14.98
N ILE A 102 -0.02 -4.44 14.67
CA ILE A 102 -1.19 -4.45 15.56
C ILE A 102 -1.99 -5.75 15.44
N LEU A 103 -2.25 -6.21 14.22
CA LEU A 103 -3.18 -7.32 13.93
C LEU A 103 -2.48 -8.63 13.56
N GLY A 104 -1.18 -8.58 13.31
CA GLY A 104 -0.46 -9.67 12.67
C GLY A 104 -0.48 -9.59 11.14
N PRO A 105 0.47 -10.29 10.46
CA PRO A 105 0.71 -10.07 9.03
C PRO A 105 -0.46 -10.52 8.15
N TRP A 106 -1.12 -11.62 8.45
CA TRP A 106 -2.23 -12.13 7.64
C TRP A 106 -3.50 -11.28 7.74
N ALA A 107 -3.84 -10.80 8.94
CA ALA A 107 -4.95 -9.87 9.10
C ALA A 107 -4.65 -8.52 8.44
N ALA A 108 -3.40 -8.06 8.48
CA ALA A 108 -2.97 -6.86 7.79
C ALA A 108 -3.12 -6.97 6.27
N VAL A 109 -2.84 -8.12 5.67
CA VAL A 109 -3.08 -8.37 4.25
C VAL A 109 -4.55 -8.15 3.90
N LEU A 110 -5.49 -8.65 4.72
CA LEU A 110 -6.93 -8.46 4.49
C LEU A 110 -7.33 -6.99 4.62
N VAL A 111 -6.83 -6.30 5.65
CA VAL A 111 -7.05 -4.86 5.87
C VAL A 111 -6.55 -4.05 4.67
N MET A 112 -5.31 -4.26 4.25
CA MET A 112 -4.72 -3.54 3.14
C MET A 112 -5.38 -3.87 1.79
N THR A 113 -5.82 -5.11 1.60
CA THR A 113 -6.61 -5.48 0.42
C THR A 113 -7.91 -4.69 0.35
N ALA A 114 -8.63 -4.57 1.48
CA ALA A 114 -9.86 -3.78 1.53
C ALA A 114 -9.60 -2.29 1.26
N VAL A 115 -8.51 -1.73 1.81
CA VAL A 115 -8.11 -0.33 1.58
C VAL A 115 -7.80 -0.09 0.11
N VAL A 116 -6.89 -0.87 -0.50
CA VAL A 116 -6.47 -0.70 -1.90
C VAL A 116 -7.64 -0.96 -2.86
N ALA A 117 -8.49 -1.96 -2.58
CA ALA A 117 -9.67 -2.21 -3.39
C ALA A 117 -10.68 -1.05 -3.33
N THR A 118 -10.90 -0.47 -2.15
CA THR A 118 -11.77 0.70 -1.99
C THR A 118 -11.24 1.90 -2.77
N GLN A 119 -9.94 2.15 -2.73
CA GLN A 119 -9.28 3.23 -3.48
C GLN A 119 -9.43 3.04 -4.98
N ALA A 120 -9.15 1.85 -5.48
CA ALA A 120 -9.25 1.57 -6.92
C ALA A 120 -10.69 1.61 -7.43
N LEU A 121 -11.67 1.07 -6.68
CA LEU A 121 -13.06 0.95 -7.11
C LEU A 121 -13.87 2.24 -6.93
N LEU A 122 -13.69 2.95 -5.82
CA LEU A 122 -14.53 4.11 -5.48
C LEU A 122 -13.84 5.43 -5.81
N PHE A 123 -12.52 5.50 -5.75
CA PHE A 123 -11.76 6.73 -5.93
C PHE A 123 -10.94 6.74 -7.22
N GLN A 124 -10.95 5.63 -7.98
CA GLN A 124 -10.19 5.47 -9.23
C GLN A 124 -8.68 5.76 -9.05
N ASP A 125 -8.19 5.52 -7.84
CA ASP A 125 -6.78 5.66 -7.51
C ASP A 125 -6.05 4.33 -7.74
N GLY A 126 -5.45 4.20 -8.91
CA GLY A 126 -4.82 2.99 -9.42
C GLY A 126 -5.68 2.23 -10.44
N GLY A 127 -5.01 1.41 -11.26
CA GLY A 127 -5.68 0.64 -12.30
C GLY A 127 -6.37 -0.61 -11.75
N LEU A 128 -7.54 -0.96 -12.30
CA LEU A 128 -8.28 -2.17 -11.93
C LEU A 128 -7.58 -3.44 -12.40
N LEU A 129 -6.97 -3.41 -13.60
CA LEU A 129 -6.22 -4.56 -14.13
C LEU A 129 -4.97 -4.83 -13.31
N VAL A 130 -4.30 -3.77 -12.85
CA VAL A 130 -3.07 -3.86 -12.06
C VAL A 130 -3.32 -3.86 -10.55
N MET A 131 -4.57 -3.80 -10.10
CA MET A 131 -4.92 -3.79 -8.68
C MET A 131 -4.32 -4.97 -7.91
N GLY A 132 -4.24 -6.15 -8.53
CA GLY A 132 -3.57 -7.31 -7.95
C GLY A 132 -2.11 -7.02 -7.59
N LEU A 133 -1.36 -6.39 -8.49
CA LEU A 133 0.05 -6.00 -8.24
C LEU A 133 0.15 -4.90 -7.18
N ASN A 134 -0.77 -3.93 -7.18
CA ASN A 134 -0.82 -2.90 -6.14
C ASN A 134 -1.06 -3.52 -4.75
N ILE A 135 -1.97 -4.50 -4.63
CA ILE A 135 -2.20 -5.23 -3.38
C ILE A 135 -0.96 -6.04 -2.96
N VAL A 136 -0.28 -6.71 -3.90
CA VAL A 136 0.98 -7.42 -3.59
C VAL A 136 2.00 -6.45 -3.03
N ASN A 137 2.22 -5.34 -3.70
CA ASN A 137 3.26 -4.39 -3.33
C ASN A 137 2.93 -3.67 -2.02
N MET A 138 1.76 -3.06 -1.91
CA MET A 138 1.39 -2.19 -0.79
C MET A 138 0.74 -2.94 0.37
N GLY A 139 0.09 -4.07 0.10
CA GLY A 139 -0.57 -4.87 1.12
C GLY A 139 0.32 -5.97 1.66
N ILE A 140 0.79 -6.85 0.79
CA ILE A 140 1.49 -8.07 1.20
C ILE A 140 2.94 -7.76 1.60
N ILE A 141 3.72 -7.18 0.69
CA ILE A 141 5.15 -6.94 0.92
C ILE A 141 5.35 -6.03 2.13
N THR A 142 4.65 -4.89 2.20
CA THR A 142 4.82 -3.95 3.31
C THR A 142 4.41 -4.54 4.65
N SER A 143 3.34 -5.36 4.68
CA SER A 143 2.89 -6.03 5.90
C SER A 143 3.91 -7.04 6.41
N PHE A 144 4.41 -7.90 5.54
CA PHE A 144 5.38 -8.91 5.95
C PHE A 144 6.74 -8.33 6.28
N VAL A 145 7.28 -7.44 5.44
CA VAL A 145 8.57 -6.77 5.69
C VAL A 145 8.49 -5.99 7.01
N GLY A 146 7.46 -5.17 7.18
CA GLY A 146 7.26 -4.41 8.42
C GLY A 146 7.14 -5.30 9.65
N TYR A 147 6.37 -6.37 9.58
CA TYR A 147 6.20 -7.31 10.68
C TYR A 147 7.51 -8.01 11.07
N PHE A 148 8.24 -8.57 10.11
CA PHE A 148 9.45 -9.30 10.39
C PHE A 148 10.57 -8.40 10.91
N VAL A 149 10.73 -7.19 10.36
CA VAL A 149 11.68 -6.20 10.87
C VAL A 149 11.34 -5.81 12.30
N TYR A 150 10.05 -5.52 12.58
CA TYR A 150 9.61 -5.21 13.93
C TYR A 150 9.91 -6.35 14.91
N GLN A 151 9.58 -7.59 14.56
CA GLN A 151 9.80 -8.75 15.42
C GLN A 151 11.29 -9.02 15.66
N ALA A 152 12.13 -8.81 14.64
CA ALA A 152 13.58 -8.97 14.78
C ALA A 152 14.15 -7.94 15.77
N LEU A 153 13.76 -6.69 15.65
CA LEU A 153 14.23 -5.60 16.53
C LEU A 153 13.68 -5.74 17.97
N LYS A 154 12.43 -6.16 18.12
CA LYS A 154 11.80 -6.40 19.42
C LYS A 154 12.52 -7.49 20.25
N LYS A 155 13.14 -8.48 19.58
CA LYS A 155 13.91 -9.52 20.27
C LYS A 155 15.17 -8.97 20.93
N VAL A 156 15.72 -7.86 20.44
CA VAL A 156 16.96 -7.25 20.96
C VAL A 156 16.70 -6.55 22.30
N ASN A 157 15.60 -5.80 22.40
CA ASN A 157 15.25 -5.10 23.63
C ASN A 157 13.72 -4.81 23.67
N GLN A 158 13.09 -5.08 24.81
CA GLN A 158 11.64 -4.91 25.00
C GLN A 158 11.27 -3.61 25.74
N SER A 159 12.19 -2.65 25.87
CA SER A 159 11.86 -1.36 26.46
C SER A 159 10.88 -0.56 25.58
N LYS A 160 9.99 0.23 26.20
CA LYS A 160 9.00 1.04 25.46
C LYS A 160 9.60 1.93 24.37
N PRO A 161 10.71 2.68 24.62
CA PRO A 161 11.32 3.51 23.57
C PRO A 161 11.89 2.64 22.41
N MET A 162 12.41 1.46 22.72
CA MET A 162 12.92 0.56 21.69
C MET A 162 11.80 -0.05 20.84
N MET A 163 10.65 -0.33 21.43
CA MET A 163 9.48 -0.80 20.68
C MET A 163 8.96 0.27 19.71
N LEU A 164 8.93 1.54 20.12
CA LEU A 164 8.56 2.65 19.22
C LEU A 164 9.59 2.84 18.12
N GLY A 165 10.87 2.81 18.45
CA GLY A 165 11.97 2.87 17.48
C GLY A 165 11.92 1.72 16.46
N SER A 166 11.64 0.49 16.93
CA SER A 166 11.53 -0.67 16.04
C SER A 166 10.31 -0.58 15.12
N ALA A 167 9.19 -0.02 15.59
CA ALA A 167 8.03 0.24 14.75
C ALA A 167 8.33 1.29 13.67
N PHE A 168 9.06 2.35 14.03
CA PHE A 168 9.50 3.37 13.07
C PHE A 168 10.42 2.79 12.00
N VAL A 169 11.45 2.03 12.39
CA VAL A 169 12.36 1.38 11.44
C VAL A 169 11.63 0.38 10.55
N ALA A 170 10.70 -0.41 11.10
CA ALA A 170 9.88 -1.34 10.33
C ALA A 170 9.02 -0.63 9.29
N ALA A 171 8.39 0.50 9.65
CA ALA A 171 7.64 1.32 8.73
C ALA A 171 8.54 1.92 7.64
N TRP A 172 9.68 2.49 8.03
CA TRP A 172 10.67 3.07 7.11
C TRP A 172 11.17 2.04 6.09
N THR A 173 11.59 0.86 6.54
CA THR A 173 12.09 -0.20 5.65
C THR A 173 11.00 -0.71 4.72
N SER A 174 9.76 -0.82 5.16
CA SER A 174 8.65 -1.25 4.30
C SER A 174 8.37 -0.24 3.18
N VAL A 175 8.45 1.06 3.48
CA VAL A 175 8.29 2.14 2.50
C VAL A 175 9.43 2.13 1.49
N THR A 176 10.69 2.10 1.96
CA THR A 176 11.86 2.11 1.07
C THR A 176 11.90 0.89 0.15
N TYR A 177 11.50 -0.28 0.65
CA TYR A 177 11.42 -1.49 -0.17
C TYR A 177 10.33 -1.39 -1.26
N CYS A 178 9.19 -0.76 -0.94
CA CYS A 178 8.09 -0.56 -1.88
C CYS A 178 8.43 0.47 -2.96
N THR A 179 9.17 1.53 -2.60
CA THR A 179 9.50 2.65 -3.50
C THR A 179 10.83 2.50 -4.23
N ALA A 180 11.63 1.47 -3.91
CA ALA A 180 12.91 1.25 -4.58
C ALA A 180 12.70 1.10 -6.09
N PRO A 181 13.44 1.87 -6.93
CA PRO A 181 13.35 1.74 -8.38
C PRO A 181 13.76 0.31 -8.76
N ARG A 182 12.83 -0.40 -9.36
CA ARG A 182 13.11 -1.73 -9.92
C ARG A 182 13.64 -1.49 -11.33
N VAL A 183 14.95 -1.50 -11.46
CA VAL A 183 15.67 -1.43 -12.74
C VAL A 183 15.40 -2.71 -13.53
#